data_e1ce879cd20eadc0d290e0ecd9e5ddeb
#
_entry.id   e1ce879cd20eadc0d290e0ecd9e5ddeb
#
_cell.length_a   1.000
_cell.length_b   1.000
_cell.length_c   1.000
_cell.angle_alpha   90.00
_cell.angle_beta   90.00
_cell.angle_gamma   90.00
#
_symmetry.space_group_name_H-M   'P 1'
#
loop_
_entity.id
_entity.type
_entity.pdbx_description
1 polymer ?
#
loop_
_entity_poly.entity_id
_entity_poly.type
_entity_poly.pdbx_seq_one_letter_code
_entity_poly.pdbx_strand_id
1 'polypeptide(L)'
;MGTTGEPLRIGIQLPEVERVVRWPELRAIAIAAEESGFDSLWVGDHLLYRNDGRPERGPHECWATLAAIATITSRVQIGPLVACASFHPAAVLAKQAAAVHEFSGGRLVLGLGAGWNEAEYAAFGLPYEKRISRFEEAFAVIAPLVRGERVTYTGEYFSVDDAVLLPTPLSPIPLMIGSNGPRMLSITLRDVTSWNTWYDSYGNSPARLAALNAEISAAALAVGRDPRTLRRSA
;
A
#
# COMPACT_ATOMS: atom_id res chain seq x y z
N MET A 1 10.92 -8.88 26.80
CA MET A 1 9.84 -9.73 27.35
C MET A 1 8.56 -8.89 27.33
N GLY A 2 7.48 -9.44 26.88
CA GLY A 2 6.17 -8.80 26.73
C GLY A 2 5.76 -8.78 25.27
N THR A 3 5.45 -9.96 24.74
CA THR A 3 4.61 -10.10 23.56
C THR A 3 3.27 -9.51 23.94
N THR A 4 2.94 -8.34 23.42
CA THR A 4 1.55 -7.88 23.36
C THR A 4 0.78 -8.98 22.63
N GLY A 5 -0.13 -9.65 23.33
CA GLY A 5 -0.79 -10.87 22.89
C GLY A 5 -1.80 -10.68 21.75
N GLU A 6 -1.48 -9.87 20.73
CA GLU A 6 -2.25 -9.87 19.49
C GLU A 6 -1.92 -11.16 18.71
N PRO A 7 -2.93 -11.90 18.27
CA PRO A 7 -2.71 -13.11 17.47
C PRO A 7 -2.00 -12.75 16.16
N LEU A 8 -1.17 -13.68 15.68
CA LEU A 8 -0.55 -13.57 14.36
C LEU A 8 -1.67 -13.51 13.31
N ARG A 9 -1.59 -12.55 12.42
CA ARG A 9 -2.49 -12.41 11.29
C ARG A 9 -1.79 -12.87 10.02
N ILE A 10 -2.50 -13.60 9.18
CA ILE A 10 -1.98 -14.15 7.94
C ILE A 10 -2.75 -13.56 6.77
N GLY A 11 -2.03 -12.91 5.86
CA GLY A 11 -2.58 -12.38 4.62
C GLY A 11 -2.05 -13.11 3.40
N ILE A 12 -2.75 -12.98 2.29
CA ILE A 12 -2.33 -13.48 0.97
C ILE A 12 -2.16 -12.29 0.03
N GLN A 13 -1.00 -12.18 -0.61
CA GLN A 13 -0.88 -11.42 -1.84
C GLN A 13 -1.42 -12.28 -2.98
N LEU A 14 -2.34 -11.72 -3.75
CA LEU A 14 -2.94 -12.42 -4.89
C LEU A 14 -1.90 -12.64 -6.01
N PRO A 15 -2.01 -13.70 -6.83
CA PRO A 15 -0.94 -14.13 -7.72
C PRO A 15 -0.84 -13.33 -9.03
N GLU A 16 -1.55 -12.24 -9.18
CA GLU A 16 -1.64 -11.44 -10.41
C GLU A 16 -0.31 -10.78 -10.82
N VAL A 17 0.62 -10.60 -9.89
CA VAL A 17 1.97 -10.09 -10.18
C VAL A 17 2.93 -11.19 -10.66
N GLU A 18 2.64 -12.45 -10.32
CA GLU A 18 3.50 -13.60 -10.67
C GLU A 18 3.18 -14.15 -12.06
N ARG A 19 1.93 -14.10 -12.46
CA ARG A 19 1.44 -14.63 -13.74
C ARG A 19 0.18 -13.91 -14.20
N VAL A 20 -0.19 -14.10 -15.43
CA VAL A 20 -1.50 -13.63 -15.92
C VAL A 20 -2.62 -14.41 -15.24
N VAL A 21 -3.49 -13.69 -14.54
CA VAL A 21 -4.67 -14.26 -13.86
C VAL A 21 -5.92 -13.56 -14.39
N ARG A 22 -6.91 -14.34 -14.79
CA ARG A 22 -8.18 -13.81 -15.26
C ARG A 22 -9.15 -13.63 -14.09
N TRP A 23 -10.07 -12.68 -14.23
CA TRP A 23 -11.01 -12.33 -13.16
C TRP A 23 -11.77 -13.51 -12.53
N PRO A 24 -12.30 -14.50 -13.27
CA PRO A 24 -13.00 -15.63 -12.63
C PRO A 24 -12.12 -16.42 -11.66
N GLU A 25 -10.84 -16.60 -11.99
CA GLU A 25 -9.86 -17.27 -11.14
C GLU A 25 -9.50 -16.39 -9.92
N LEU A 26 -9.21 -15.11 -10.16
CA LEU A 26 -8.88 -14.17 -9.09
C LEU A 26 -10.01 -14.08 -8.05
N ARG A 27 -11.26 -14.00 -8.55
CA ARG A 27 -12.46 -14.04 -7.72
C ARG A 27 -12.55 -15.32 -6.88
N ALA A 28 -12.31 -16.47 -7.49
CA ALA A 28 -12.34 -17.76 -6.78
C ALA A 28 -11.29 -17.83 -5.68
N ILE A 29 -10.07 -17.36 -5.96
CA ILE A 29 -8.98 -17.30 -4.97
C ILE A 29 -9.36 -16.39 -3.80
N ALA A 30 -9.89 -15.20 -4.08
CA ALA A 30 -10.27 -14.24 -3.04
C ALA A 30 -11.35 -14.79 -2.10
N ILE A 31 -12.38 -15.44 -2.65
CA ILE A 31 -13.43 -16.07 -1.87
C ILE A 31 -12.88 -17.24 -1.04
N ALA A 32 -12.11 -18.14 -1.67
CA ALA A 32 -11.53 -19.29 -0.98
C ALA A 32 -10.60 -18.87 0.17
N ALA A 33 -9.82 -17.80 -0.01
CA ALA A 33 -8.97 -17.25 1.04
C ALA A 33 -9.79 -16.74 2.23
N GLU A 34 -10.87 -16.00 1.98
CA GLU A 34 -11.76 -15.53 3.05
C GLU A 34 -12.42 -16.70 3.79
N GLU A 35 -12.93 -17.69 3.07
CA GLU A 35 -13.57 -18.90 3.61
C GLU A 35 -12.57 -19.76 4.40
N SER A 36 -11.29 -19.79 3.98
CA SER A 36 -10.22 -20.52 4.69
C SER A 36 -9.70 -19.79 5.93
N GLY A 37 -10.22 -18.61 6.25
CA GLY A 37 -9.90 -17.91 7.49
C GLY A 37 -8.72 -16.95 7.43
N PHE A 38 -8.17 -16.65 6.23
CA PHE A 38 -7.14 -15.62 6.11
C PHE A 38 -7.65 -14.25 6.56
N ASP A 39 -6.73 -13.42 7.08
CA ASP A 39 -7.05 -12.12 7.67
C ASP A 39 -7.08 -10.98 6.65
N SER A 40 -6.31 -11.09 5.56
CA SER A 40 -6.19 -10.02 4.57
C SER A 40 -5.84 -10.52 3.17
N LEU A 41 -6.26 -9.74 2.16
CA LEU A 41 -5.95 -9.94 0.75
C LEU A 41 -5.25 -8.69 0.20
N TRP A 42 -4.17 -8.91 -0.54
CA TRP A 42 -3.33 -7.85 -1.06
C TRP A 42 -3.21 -7.93 -2.57
N VAL A 43 -3.27 -6.78 -3.22
CA VAL A 43 -3.18 -6.62 -4.68
C VAL A 43 -1.94 -5.79 -5.00
N GLY A 44 -1.15 -6.24 -5.96
CA GLY A 44 -0.02 -5.46 -6.47
C GLY A 44 -0.50 -4.29 -7.35
N ASP A 45 0.10 -3.11 -7.18
CA ASP A 45 -0.14 -1.97 -8.07
C ASP A 45 0.97 -1.93 -9.12
N HIS A 46 0.82 -2.80 -10.10
CA HIS A 46 1.71 -2.91 -11.26
C HIS A 46 0.91 -2.83 -12.56
N LEU A 47 1.55 -2.32 -13.60
CA LEU A 47 0.96 -2.15 -14.93
C LEU A 47 1.52 -3.17 -15.93
N LEU A 48 2.81 -3.49 -15.81
CA LEU A 48 3.52 -4.36 -16.74
C LEU A 48 4.82 -4.88 -16.13
N TYR A 49 5.07 -6.17 -16.32
CA TYR A 49 6.38 -6.78 -16.13
C TYR A 49 6.99 -7.15 -17.46
N ARG A 50 8.20 -6.66 -17.71
CA ARG A 50 8.95 -6.83 -18.94
C ARG A 50 10.43 -6.91 -18.64
N ASN A 51 11.17 -7.66 -19.45
CA ASN A 51 12.63 -7.78 -19.38
C ASN A 51 13.18 -8.36 -18.07
N ASP A 52 12.39 -9.12 -17.35
CA ASP A 52 12.78 -9.80 -16.10
C ASP A 52 13.12 -11.30 -16.28
N GLY A 53 13.36 -11.72 -17.51
CA GLY A 53 13.66 -13.11 -17.86
C GLY A 53 12.42 -14.01 -17.98
N ARG A 54 11.22 -13.46 -17.85
CA ARG A 54 9.95 -14.13 -18.01
C ARG A 54 9.15 -13.54 -19.18
N PRO A 55 8.11 -14.21 -19.70
CA PRO A 55 7.19 -13.61 -20.66
C PRO A 55 6.57 -12.32 -20.12
N GLU A 56 6.29 -11.38 -21.01
CA GLU A 56 5.58 -10.15 -20.64
C GLU A 56 4.25 -10.50 -19.98
N ARG A 57 3.95 -9.83 -18.89
CA ARG A 57 2.73 -10.02 -18.11
C ARG A 57 2.36 -8.75 -17.37
N GLY A 58 1.12 -8.66 -16.96
CA GLY A 58 0.63 -7.57 -16.14
C GLY A 58 -0.65 -7.97 -15.42
N PRO A 59 -0.88 -7.46 -14.21
CA PRO A 59 -2.12 -7.63 -13.50
C PRO A 59 -3.27 -6.83 -14.15
N HIS A 60 -4.49 -7.07 -13.69
CA HIS A 60 -5.56 -6.09 -13.84
C HIS A 60 -5.21 -4.83 -13.03
N GLU A 61 -5.77 -3.70 -13.42
CA GLU A 61 -5.56 -2.44 -12.71
C GLU A 61 -5.95 -2.60 -11.23
N CYS A 62 -5.10 -2.10 -10.35
CA CYS A 62 -5.16 -2.36 -8.90
C CYS A 62 -6.48 -1.89 -8.27
N TRP A 63 -6.91 -0.65 -8.53
CA TRP A 63 -8.09 -0.07 -7.91
C TRP A 63 -9.40 -0.67 -8.41
N ALA A 64 -9.46 -1.01 -9.71
CA ALA A 64 -10.58 -1.76 -10.27
C ALA A 64 -10.70 -3.15 -9.63
N THR A 65 -9.56 -3.82 -9.43
CA THR A 65 -9.49 -5.13 -8.78
C THR A 65 -9.91 -5.05 -7.31
N LEU A 66 -9.40 -4.08 -6.57
CA LEU A 66 -9.76 -3.86 -5.16
C LEU A 66 -11.24 -3.53 -5.00
N ALA A 67 -11.82 -2.69 -5.86
CA ALA A 67 -13.25 -2.40 -5.84
C ALA A 67 -14.09 -3.66 -6.08
N ALA A 68 -13.69 -4.51 -7.03
CA ALA A 68 -14.37 -5.78 -7.27
C ALA A 68 -14.25 -6.74 -6.07
N ILE A 69 -13.05 -6.87 -5.46
CA ILE A 69 -12.83 -7.70 -4.26
C ILE A 69 -13.64 -7.17 -3.07
N ALA A 70 -13.73 -5.86 -2.90
CA ALA A 70 -14.49 -5.23 -1.83
C ALA A 70 -15.96 -5.72 -1.79
N THR A 71 -16.56 -5.95 -2.95
CA THR A 71 -17.96 -6.34 -3.10
C THR A 71 -18.24 -7.83 -2.98
N ILE A 72 -17.22 -8.67 -3.12
CA ILE A 72 -17.36 -10.15 -3.08
C ILE A 72 -16.82 -10.76 -1.79
N THR A 73 -16.25 -9.96 -0.91
CA THR A 73 -15.75 -10.35 0.42
C THR A 73 -16.44 -9.53 1.49
N SER A 74 -16.47 -10.03 2.73
CA SER A 74 -17.20 -9.40 3.83
C SER A 74 -16.37 -9.19 5.09
N ARG A 75 -15.28 -9.92 5.27
CA ARG A 75 -14.51 -9.98 6.52
C ARG A 75 -13.05 -9.57 6.37
N VAL A 76 -12.37 -10.08 5.33
CA VAL A 76 -10.93 -9.87 5.15
C VAL A 76 -10.59 -8.39 4.94
N GLN A 77 -9.49 -7.94 5.54
CA GLN A 77 -8.89 -6.66 5.15
C GLN A 77 -8.41 -6.75 3.71
N ILE A 78 -8.51 -5.66 2.97
CA ILE A 78 -8.04 -5.58 1.58
C ILE A 78 -7.15 -4.38 1.39
N GLY A 79 -6.24 -4.42 0.45
CA GLY A 79 -5.41 -3.26 0.16
C GLY A 79 -4.40 -3.47 -0.95
N PRO A 80 -3.84 -2.37 -1.47
CA PRO A 80 -2.70 -2.46 -2.36
C PRO A 80 -1.43 -2.81 -1.56
N LEU A 81 -0.57 -3.67 -2.11
CA LEU A 81 0.72 -4.02 -1.54
C LEU A 81 1.82 -3.79 -2.59
N VAL A 82 2.24 -2.56 -2.81
CA VAL A 82 1.68 -1.29 -2.30
C VAL A 82 1.32 -0.40 -3.48
N ALA A 83 0.37 0.53 -3.31
CA ALA A 83 0.03 1.50 -4.34
C ALA A 83 1.24 2.37 -4.69
N CYS A 84 1.54 2.49 -5.96
CA CYS A 84 2.59 3.34 -6.48
C CYS A 84 2.07 4.78 -6.60
N ALA A 85 2.47 5.64 -5.66
CA ALA A 85 1.97 7.02 -5.62
C ALA A 85 2.26 7.81 -6.92
N SER A 86 3.29 7.43 -7.68
CA SER A 86 3.63 8.09 -8.93
C SER A 86 2.76 7.68 -10.13
N PHE A 87 1.92 6.66 -10.01
CA PHE A 87 1.00 6.25 -11.08
C PHE A 87 -0.27 7.10 -11.11
N HIS A 88 -0.55 7.84 -10.05
CA HIS A 88 -1.82 8.53 -9.86
C HIS A 88 -1.63 10.00 -9.47
N PRO A 89 -2.52 10.92 -9.86
CA PRO A 89 -2.65 12.20 -9.19
C PRO A 89 -2.99 11.98 -7.70
N ALA A 90 -2.25 12.59 -6.78
CA ALA A 90 -2.31 12.29 -5.35
C ALA A 90 -3.73 12.35 -4.73
N ALA A 91 -4.48 13.41 -5.00
CA ALA A 91 -5.85 13.55 -4.51
C ALA A 91 -6.83 12.54 -5.14
N VAL A 92 -6.57 12.12 -6.40
CA VAL A 92 -7.38 11.09 -7.07
C VAL A 92 -7.10 9.72 -6.44
N LEU A 93 -5.85 9.42 -6.10
CA LEU A 93 -5.49 8.21 -5.36
C LEU A 93 -6.21 8.13 -4.00
N ALA A 94 -6.21 9.24 -3.25
CA ALA A 94 -6.97 9.32 -2.01
C ALA A 94 -8.48 9.12 -2.22
N LYS A 95 -9.03 9.62 -3.33
CA LYS A 95 -10.44 9.44 -3.69
C LYS A 95 -10.77 7.99 -4.04
N GLN A 96 -9.90 7.31 -4.80
CA GLN A 96 -10.03 5.87 -5.10
C GLN A 96 -9.99 5.05 -3.81
N ALA A 97 -9.05 5.34 -2.91
CA ALA A 97 -8.96 4.69 -1.61
C ALA A 97 -10.25 4.88 -0.77
N ALA A 98 -10.80 6.10 -0.74
CA ALA A 98 -12.06 6.37 -0.03
C ALA A 98 -13.24 5.58 -0.61
N ALA A 99 -13.32 5.46 -1.93
CA ALA A 99 -14.37 4.67 -2.58
C ALA A 99 -14.26 3.17 -2.24
N VAL A 100 -13.06 2.60 -2.34
CA VAL A 100 -12.85 1.18 -1.97
C VAL A 100 -13.08 0.94 -0.47
N HIS A 101 -12.71 1.90 0.38
CA HIS A 101 -12.97 1.84 1.82
C HIS A 101 -14.47 1.79 2.10
N GLU A 102 -15.26 2.64 1.44
CA GLU A 102 -16.73 2.62 1.51
C GLU A 102 -17.32 1.28 1.02
N PHE A 103 -16.93 0.84 -0.19
CA PHE A 103 -17.45 -0.40 -0.79
C PHE A 103 -17.12 -1.65 0.03
N SER A 104 -16.00 -1.63 0.75
CA SER A 104 -15.60 -2.71 1.64
C SER A 104 -16.18 -2.62 3.05
N GLY A 105 -16.96 -1.58 3.37
CA GLY A 105 -17.42 -1.37 4.75
C GLY A 105 -16.30 -1.07 5.74
N GLY A 106 -15.29 -0.31 5.32
CA GLY A 106 -14.18 0.12 6.19
C GLY A 106 -13.00 -0.86 6.30
N ARG A 107 -12.88 -1.84 5.40
CA ARG A 107 -11.83 -2.88 5.46
C ARG A 107 -10.54 -2.54 4.69
N LEU A 108 -10.47 -1.41 3.99
CA LEU A 108 -9.27 -1.02 3.25
C LEU A 108 -8.12 -0.64 4.19
N VAL A 109 -6.93 -1.13 3.89
CA VAL A 109 -5.64 -0.62 4.36
C VAL A 109 -4.89 -0.07 3.15
N LEU A 110 -4.58 1.22 3.16
CA LEU A 110 -3.89 1.87 2.04
C LEU A 110 -2.36 1.70 2.19
N GLY A 111 -1.81 0.69 1.53
CA GLY A 111 -0.37 0.54 1.37
C GLY A 111 0.17 1.50 0.32
N LEU A 112 1.25 2.22 0.63
CA LEU A 112 1.85 3.22 -0.25
C LEU A 112 3.34 2.95 -0.47
N GLY A 113 3.81 3.26 -1.67
CA GLY A 113 5.21 3.18 -2.07
C GLY A 113 5.55 4.14 -3.21
N ALA A 114 6.85 4.30 -3.48
CA ALA A 114 7.33 5.19 -4.55
C ALA A 114 7.46 4.49 -5.92
N GLY A 115 7.24 3.18 -5.99
CA GLY A 115 7.47 2.39 -7.19
C GLY A 115 8.95 2.07 -7.44
N TRP A 116 9.22 1.09 -8.31
CA TRP A 116 10.59 0.62 -8.59
C TRP A 116 10.80 0.11 -10.02
N ASN A 117 9.76 -0.39 -10.70
CA ASN A 117 9.87 -1.06 -12.00
C ASN A 117 9.87 -0.04 -13.14
N GLU A 118 11.05 0.45 -13.53
CA GLU A 118 11.22 1.49 -14.55
C GLU A 118 10.58 1.13 -15.90
N ALA A 119 10.55 -0.16 -16.25
CA ALA A 119 10.00 -0.62 -17.52
C ALA A 119 8.50 -0.30 -17.67
N GLU A 120 7.72 -0.39 -16.58
CA GLU A 120 6.29 -0.05 -16.63
C GLU A 120 6.07 1.47 -16.67
N TYR A 121 6.90 2.27 -15.98
CA TYR A 121 6.86 3.73 -16.10
C TYR A 121 7.08 4.18 -17.54
N ALA A 122 8.11 3.67 -18.19
CA ALA A 122 8.41 3.99 -19.57
C ALA A 122 7.28 3.55 -20.52
N ALA A 123 6.74 2.34 -20.34
CA ALA A 123 5.70 1.80 -21.19
C ALA A 123 4.38 2.58 -21.10
N PHE A 124 4.05 3.12 -19.94
CA PHE A 124 2.80 3.85 -19.69
C PHE A 124 2.97 5.38 -19.69
N GLY A 125 4.17 5.89 -20.06
CA GLY A 125 4.43 7.33 -20.14
C GLY A 125 4.43 8.04 -18.79
N LEU A 126 4.81 7.34 -17.73
CA LEU A 126 4.85 7.85 -16.37
C LEU A 126 6.25 8.34 -15.98
N PRO A 127 6.38 9.36 -15.12
CA PRO A 127 7.67 9.91 -14.73
C PRO A 127 8.36 9.02 -13.67
N TYR A 128 9.42 8.33 -14.04
CA TYR A 128 10.20 7.50 -13.11
C TYR A 128 11.14 8.32 -12.22
N GLU A 129 11.70 9.37 -12.78
CA GLU A 129 12.70 10.19 -12.09
C GLU A 129 12.09 10.92 -10.88
N LYS A 130 12.92 11.12 -9.86
CA LYS A 130 12.56 11.80 -8.61
C LYS A 130 11.34 11.20 -7.91
N ARG A 131 11.08 9.90 -8.12
CA ARG A 131 9.90 9.21 -7.57
C ARG A 131 9.77 9.32 -6.05
N ILE A 132 10.87 9.42 -5.30
CA ILE A 132 10.82 9.63 -3.84
C ILE A 132 10.35 11.05 -3.51
N SER A 133 10.81 12.08 -4.23
CA SER A 133 10.34 13.46 -4.03
C SER A 133 8.87 13.61 -4.44
N ARG A 134 8.46 12.95 -5.54
CA ARG A 134 7.04 12.86 -5.92
C ARG A 134 6.20 12.15 -4.87
N PHE A 135 6.73 11.06 -4.30
CA PHE A 135 6.06 10.36 -3.20
C PHE A 135 5.89 11.25 -1.97
N GLU A 136 6.91 12.02 -1.59
CA GLU A 136 6.86 12.94 -0.44
C GLU A 136 5.71 13.94 -0.58
N GLU A 137 5.59 14.59 -1.73
CA GLU A 137 4.49 15.52 -2.02
C GLU A 137 3.13 14.81 -2.09
N ALA A 138 3.07 13.65 -2.75
CA ALA A 138 1.85 12.86 -2.81
C ALA A 138 1.39 12.44 -1.41
N PHE A 139 2.32 12.02 -0.54
CA PHE A 139 2.00 11.63 0.82
C PHE A 139 1.49 12.80 1.66
N ALA A 140 2.06 14.00 1.48
CA ALA A 140 1.59 15.23 2.13
C ALA A 140 0.14 15.60 1.73
N VAL A 141 -0.32 15.19 0.56
CA VAL A 141 -1.70 15.37 0.10
C VAL A 141 -2.59 14.19 0.55
N ILE A 142 -2.13 12.96 0.37
CA ILE A 142 -2.94 11.76 0.61
C ILE A 142 -3.23 11.57 2.10
N ALA A 143 -2.21 11.69 2.96
CA ALA A 143 -2.35 11.36 4.37
C ALA A 143 -3.42 12.18 5.11
N PRO A 144 -3.50 13.51 4.97
CA PRO A 144 -4.58 14.28 5.57
C PRO A 144 -5.94 14.03 4.89
N LEU A 145 -6.00 13.87 3.56
CA LEU A 145 -7.27 13.59 2.87
C LEU A 145 -7.92 12.30 3.38
N VAL A 146 -7.16 11.22 3.54
CA VAL A 146 -7.72 9.92 4.01
C VAL A 146 -8.09 9.92 5.49
N ARG A 147 -7.66 10.94 6.25
CA ARG A 147 -8.16 11.23 7.60
C ARG A 147 -9.45 12.05 7.61
N GLY A 148 -9.92 12.49 6.43
CA GLY A 148 -11.12 13.34 6.29
C GLY A 148 -10.84 14.82 6.39
N GLU A 149 -9.59 15.25 6.32
CA GLU A 149 -9.18 16.65 6.38
C GLU A 149 -9.35 17.34 5.01
N ARG A 150 -9.42 18.66 5.03
CA ARG A 150 -9.40 19.50 3.83
C ARG A 150 -7.96 19.93 3.56
N VAL A 151 -7.53 19.90 2.29
CA VAL A 151 -6.13 20.08 1.91
C VAL A 151 -5.99 21.14 0.82
N THR A 152 -5.14 22.12 1.07
CA THR A 152 -4.53 22.98 0.04
C THR A 152 -3.03 22.74 0.08
N TYR A 153 -2.43 22.38 -1.04
CA TYR A 153 -1.01 22.08 -1.15
C TYR A 153 -0.47 22.57 -2.49
N THR A 154 0.72 23.19 -2.48
CA THR A 154 1.43 23.61 -3.69
C THR A 154 2.88 23.12 -3.60
N GLY A 155 3.24 22.18 -4.46
CA GLY A 155 4.58 21.59 -4.58
C GLY A 155 5.14 21.68 -5.99
N GLU A 156 6.25 21.01 -6.22
CA GLU A 156 6.88 20.91 -7.54
C GLU A 156 6.11 19.94 -8.47
N TYR A 157 5.53 18.86 -7.88
CA TYR A 157 4.89 17.77 -8.64
C TYR A 157 3.38 17.73 -8.48
N PHE A 158 2.86 18.17 -7.38
CA PHE A 158 1.43 18.15 -7.09
C PHE A 158 0.95 19.50 -6.58
N SER A 159 -0.25 19.89 -7.01
CA SER A 159 -0.95 21.05 -6.48
C SER A 159 -2.43 20.70 -6.34
N VAL A 160 -3.00 21.00 -5.19
CA VAL A 160 -4.43 20.85 -4.92
C VAL A 160 -4.92 22.10 -4.17
N ASP A 161 -6.14 22.53 -4.48
CA ASP A 161 -6.78 23.67 -3.86
C ASP A 161 -8.08 23.25 -3.21
N ASP A 162 -8.17 23.44 -1.89
CA ASP A 162 -9.35 23.16 -1.08
C ASP A 162 -9.93 21.74 -1.28
N ALA A 163 -9.07 20.76 -1.54
CA ALA A 163 -9.47 19.38 -1.82
C ALA A 163 -10.08 18.71 -0.57
N VAL A 164 -11.18 17.99 -0.76
CA VAL A 164 -11.86 17.23 0.29
C VAL A 164 -12.46 15.96 -0.30
N LEU A 165 -12.47 14.89 0.49
CA LEU A 165 -13.13 13.63 0.08
C LEU A 165 -14.61 13.68 0.47
N LEU A 166 -15.47 13.61 -0.55
CA LEU A 166 -16.93 13.49 -0.39
C LEU A 166 -17.46 12.32 -1.23
N PRO A 167 -18.24 11.37 -0.68
CA PRO A 167 -18.58 11.26 0.74
C PRO A 167 -17.35 11.19 1.63
N THR A 168 -17.47 11.71 2.85
CA THR A 168 -16.38 11.58 3.84
C THR A 168 -16.16 10.10 4.16
N PRO A 169 -14.92 9.61 4.23
CA PRO A 169 -14.64 8.23 4.58
C PRO A 169 -15.33 7.81 5.89
N LEU A 170 -15.86 6.58 5.94
CA LEU A 170 -16.56 6.01 7.12
C LEU A 170 -15.73 6.08 8.41
N SER A 171 -14.42 6.01 8.26
CA SER A 171 -13.41 6.14 9.31
C SER A 171 -12.09 6.57 8.68
N PRO A 172 -11.11 7.08 9.45
CA PRO A 172 -9.76 7.29 8.93
C PRO A 172 -9.20 6.01 8.30
N ILE A 173 -8.72 6.09 7.06
CA ILE A 173 -8.20 4.94 6.34
C ILE A 173 -6.80 4.61 6.88
N PRO A 174 -6.56 3.40 7.40
CA PRO A 174 -5.24 3.00 7.87
C PRO A 174 -4.20 3.06 6.74
N LEU A 175 -3.07 3.72 7.02
CA LEU A 175 -1.96 3.83 6.09
C LEU A 175 -0.88 2.78 6.40
N MET A 176 -0.30 2.19 5.36
CA MET A 176 0.85 1.30 5.45
C MET A 176 1.96 1.80 4.52
N ILE A 177 3.21 1.68 4.93
CA ILE A 177 4.37 1.98 4.08
C ILE A 177 5.13 0.70 3.72
N GLY A 178 5.38 0.48 2.42
CA GLY A 178 6.21 -0.61 1.89
C GLY A 178 7.58 -0.09 1.48
N SER A 179 8.40 0.34 2.43
CA SER A 179 9.76 0.83 2.14
C SER A 179 10.68 0.68 3.34
N ASN A 180 11.98 0.43 3.05
CA ASN A 180 13.05 0.34 4.04
C ASN A 180 14.01 1.55 3.95
N GLY A 181 13.84 2.42 2.96
CA GLY A 181 14.72 3.57 2.74
C GLY A 181 14.56 4.65 3.82
N PRO A 182 15.64 5.18 4.39
CA PRO A 182 15.59 6.12 5.52
C PRO A 182 14.80 7.39 5.23
N ARG A 183 14.87 7.94 4.00
CA ARG A 183 14.06 9.10 3.61
C ARG A 183 12.57 8.78 3.59
N MET A 184 12.18 7.62 3.05
CA MET A 184 10.78 7.19 3.02
C MET A 184 10.24 6.99 4.45
N LEU A 185 11.03 6.39 5.33
CA LEU A 185 10.66 6.18 6.72
C LEU A 185 10.50 7.50 7.47
N SER A 186 11.41 8.46 7.28
CA SER A 186 11.30 9.79 7.92
C SER A 186 10.07 10.57 7.50
N ILE A 187 9.63 10.42 6.25
CA ILE A 187 8.42 11.06 5.72
C ILE A 187 7.14 10.44 6.32
N THR A 188 7.11 9.12 6.49
CA THR A 188 5.86 8.38 6.66
C THR A 188 5.59 7.88 8.08
N LEU A 189 6.63 7.55 8.85
CA LEU A 189 6.46 6.83 10.12
C LEU A 189 5.64 7.56 11.20
N ARG A 190 5.43 8.85 11.08
CA ARG A 190 4.53 9.59 12.00
C ARG A 190 3.06 9.24 11.76
N ASP A 191 2.67 9.02 10.51
CA ASP A 191 1.28 8.98 10.08
C ASP A 191 0.77 7.57 9.75
N VAL A 192 1.68 6.63 9.41
CA VAL A 192 1.27 5.27 9.02
C VAL A 192 0.95 4.40 10.23
N THR A 193 -0.01 3.51 10.09
CA THR A 193 -0.37 2.52 11.12
C THR A 193 0.50 1.27 11.07
N SER A 194 1.07 0.98 9.89
CA SER A 194 1.85 -0.23 9.66
C SER A 194 2.99 -0.03 8.68
N TRP A 195 3.98 -0.90 8.80
CA TRP A 195 5.10 -1.04 7.90
C TRP A 195 5.15 -2.47 7.37
N ASN A 196 5.44 -2.59 6.08
CA ASN A 196 5.62 -3.87 5.39
C ASN A 196 7.00 -3.94 4.74
N THR A 197 7.56 -5.14 4.69
CA THR A 197 8.77 -5.44 3.92
C THR A 197 8.59 -6.71 3.10
N TRP A 198 9.30 -6.79 1.99
CA TRP A 198 9.30 -7.96 1.13
C TRP A 198 10.41 -8.93 1.55
N TYR A 199 10.16 -10.23 1.43
CA TYR A 199 11.06 -11.30 1.86
C TYR A 199 12.48 -11.16 1.30
N ASP A 200 12.63 -10.64 0.09
CA ASP A 200 13.94 -10.44 -0.54
C ASP A 200 14.80 -9.40 0.18
N SER A 201 14.18 -8.42 0.82
CA SER A 201 14.88 -7.38 1.61
C SER A 201 15.64 -7.96 2.80
N TYR A 202 15.25 -9.11 3.32
CA TYR A 202 15.89 -9.81 4.44
C TYR A 202 16.28 -11.26 4.10
N GLY A 203 16.15 -11.68 2.81
CA GLY A 203 16.57 -12.98 2.29
C GLY A 203 15.95 -14.16 3.03
N ASN A 204 14.68 -14.07 3.44
CA ASN A 204 13.95 -15.09 4.23
C ASN A 204 14.68 -15.52 5.52
N SER A 205 15.54 -14.66 6.08
CA SER A 205 16.30 -14.97 7.28
C SER A 205 15.66 -14.32 8.51
N PRO A 206 15.27 -15.11 9.55
CA PRO A 206 14.74 -14.55 10.80
C PRO A 206 15.70 -13.56 11.47
N ALA A 207 17.01 -13.82 11.43
CA ALA A 207 18.02 -12.93 12.00
C ALA A 207 18.10 -11.59 11.27
N ARG A 208 18.04 -11.61 9.92
CA ARG A 208 18.01 -10.37 9.11
C ARG A 208 16.71 -9.61 9.30
N LEU A 209 15.58 -10.30 9.41
CA LEU A 209 14.31 -9.66 9.71
C LEU A 209 14.34 -9.00 11.11
N ALA A 210 14.96 -9.64 12.09
CA ALA A 210 15.13 -9.05 13.42
C ALA A 210 16.00 -7.77 13.38
N ALA A 211 17.11 -7.79 12.62
CA ALA A 211 17.97 -6.62 12.41
C ALA A 211 17.19 -5.48 11.74
N LEU A 212 16.48 -5.77 10.65
CA LEU A 212 15.65 -4.78 9.94
C LEU A 212 14.55 -4.21 10.87
N ASN A 213 13.92 -5.05 11.68
CA ASN A 213 12.97 -4.58 12.70
C ASN A 213 13.58 -3.63 13.72
N ALA A 214 14.86 -3.81 14.10
CA ALA A 214 15.58 -2.89 14.98
C ALA A 214 15.83 -1.54 14.29
N GLU A 215 16.21 -1.55 13.01
CA GLU A 215 16.37 -0.34 12.20
C GLU A 215 15.06 0.45 12.08
N ILE A 216 13.94 -0.22 11.81
CA ILE A 216 12.62 0.41 11.76
C ILE A 216 12.22 0.99 13.13
N SER A 217 12.59 0.32 14.23
CA SER A 217 12.35 0.85 15.58
C SER A 217 13.14 2.13 15.81
N ALA A 218 14.42 2.15 15.43
CA ALA A 218 15.26 3.34 15.53
C ALA A 218 14.72 4.49 14.67
N ALA A 219 14.30 4.21 13.46
CA ALA A 219 13.68 5.21 12.56
C ALA A 219 12.38 5.78 13.14
N ALA A 220 11.54 4.96 13.77
CA ALA A 220 10.33 5.41 14.44
C ALA A 220 10.65 6.34 15.63
N LEU A 221 11.62 5.98 16.47
CA LEU A 221 12.09 6.83 17.56
C LEU A 221 12.65 8.17 17.05
N ALA A 222 13.39 8.16 15.95
CA ALA A 222 13.97 9.38 15.37
C ALA A 222 12.90 10.40 14.92
N VAL A 223 11.70 9.95 14.59
CA VAL A 223 10.55 10.83 14.26
C VAL A 223 9.61 11.06 15.45
N GLY A 224 10.01 10.64 16.66
CA GLY A 224 9.23 10.84 17.87
C GLY A 224 8.06 9.87 18.08
N ARG A 225 8.09 8.72 17.39
CA ARG A 225 7.04 7.70 17.49
C ARG A 225 7.47 6.52 18.37
N ASP A 226 6.59 6.04 19.23
CA ASP A 226 6.79 4.77 19.94
C ASP A 226 6.73 3.59 18.93
N PRO A 227 7.84 2.82 18.78
CA PRO A 227 7.89 1.70 17.83
C PRO A 227 6.87 0.59 18.10
N ARG A 228 6.37 0.48 19.33
CA ARG A 228 5.38 -0.52 19.72
C ARG A 228 3.99 -0.25 19.13
N THR A 229 3.72 0.99 18.69
CA THR A 229 2.47 1.39 18.04
C THR A 229 2.46 1.10 16.54
N LEU A 230 3.61 0.69 15.98
CA LEU A 230 3.76 0.38 14.57
C LEU A 230 3.55 -1.12 14.34
N ARG A 231 2.47 -1.49 13.66
CA ARG A 231 2.28 -2.86 13.18
C ARG A 231 3.31 -3.19 12.12
N ARG A 232 3.71 -4.46 12.03
CA ARG A 232 4.74 -4.93 11.09
C ARG A 232 4.28 -6.18 10.38
N SER A 233 4.58 -6.24 9.08
CA SER A 233 4.33 -7.40 8.22
C SER A 233 5.51 -7.68 7.30
N ALA A 234 5.68 -8.93 6.88
CA ALA A 234 6.74 -9.38 5.98
C ALA A 234 6.24 -10.58 5.17
#